data_c04ae93d53c28e7d67607c8eb67405ed
#
_entry.id   c04ae93d53c28e7d67607c8eb67405ed
#
_cell.length_a   1.000
_cell.length_b   1.000
_cell.length_c   1.000
_cell.angle_alpha   90.00
_cell.angle_beta   90.00
_cell.angle_gamma   90.00
#
_symmetry.space_group_name_H-M   'P 1'
#
loop_
_entity.id
_entity.type
_entity.pdbx_description
1 polymer ?
#
loop_
_entity_poly.entity_id
_entity_poly.type
_entity_poly.pdbx_seq_one_letter_code
_entity_poly.pdbx_strand_id
1 'polypeptide(L)'
;MKHLLSVARRLAMPLTLAACGMTGLQAQTAKLPVQLGVASYNIHHGEGTDGKFDYHRLAKQLERWQPDVIALQEVDSMTTRSGKTYALGALAEITRYYETFCPAMDYQGGKYGIGLLSRQKPLKVKSYALPGKEEPRRLVVAEFKDYAVACTHLSLNTEERMASLPVILEAARSTDKPFILAGDWNDTPDSPFIKAMAKEFDFCSSTQQATYPSDTPKDCIDYIAIYKRGREKTGPKQVWEGPFINEPAVVTSRTVGTDKVASDHRAIFAHFALPTPVSKLMTTPPYLQLATPTSVNVMFQTNSVCHCWVEFGTDSLHTQRARTILDGQEVCYDIENNILLKDLKPGTRYFYRVCAQELLLKRA
;
A
#
# COMPACT_ATOMS: atom_id res chain seq x y z
N MET A 1 -14.48 9.25 -83.69
CA MET A 1 -14.30 7.85 -84.06
C MET A 1 -12.94 7.38 -83.53
N LYS A 2 -12.92 6.54 -82.51
CA LYS A 2 -11.97 5.47 -82.29
C LYS A 2 -12.21 4.92 -80.88
N HIS A 3 -12.70 3.68 -80.84
CA HIS A 3 -12.91 2.91 -79.63
C HIS A 3 -11.61 2.58 -78.92
N LEU A 4 -11.58 2.70 -77.60
CA LEU A 4 -10.59 2.06 -76.74
C LEU A 4 -11.30 1.02 -75.90
N LEU A 5 -11.02 -0.24 -76.22
CA LEU A 5 -11.35 -1.41 -75.43
C LEU A 5 -10.32 -1.50 -74.29
N SER A 6 -10.77 -1.45 -73.04
CA SER A 6 -9.95 -1.77 -71.88
C SER A 6 -10.13 -3.25 -71.49
N VAL A 7 -9.06 -4.00 -71.60
CA VAL A 7 -8.97 -5.41 -71.19
C VAL A 7 -8.69 -5.46 -69.67
N ALA A 8 -9.71 -5.85 -68.92
CA ALA A 8 -9.54 -6.19 -67.50
C ALA A 8 -8.88 -7.56 -67.34
N ARG A 9 -7.61 -7.60 -67.01
CA ARG A 9 -6.92 -8.83 -66.58
C ARG A 9 -7.31 -9.10 -65.13
N ARG A 10 -8.10 -10.12 -64.88
CA ARG A 10 -8.32 -10.73 -63.54
C ARG A 10 -7.04 -11.52 -63.17
N LEU A 11 -6.25 -11.04 -62.23
CA LEU A 11 -5.25 -11.82 -61.53
C LEU A 11 -5.97 -12.58 -60.41
N ALA A 12 -6.14 -13.90 -60.57
CA ALA A 12 -6.49 -14.78 -59.49
C ALA A 12 -5.22 -14.99 -58.64
N MET A 13 -5.17 -14.40 -57.47
CA MET A 13 -4.21 -14.78 -56.46
C MET A 13 -4.74 -16.04 -55.71
N PRO A 14 -3.91 -17.07 -55.51
CA PRO A 14 -4.30 -18.18 -54.65
C PRO A 14 -4.36 -17.70 -53.20
N LEU A 15 -5.50 -17.88 -52.57
CA LEU A 15 -5.71 -17.69 -51.13
C LEU A 15 -4.98 -18.85 -50.41
N THR A 16 -3.70 -18.64 -50.06
CA THR A 16 -3.05 -19.47 -49.04
C THR A 16 -3.61 -19.06 -47.69
N LEU A 17 -4.53 -19.85 -47.15
CA LEU A 17 -4.88 -19.79 -45.73
C LEU A 17 -3.61 -20.17 -44.94
N ALA A 18 -2.86 -19.18 -44.51
CA ALA A 18 -1.96 -19.35 -43.42
C ALA A 18 -2.83 -19.53 -42.17
N ALA A 19 -2.91 -20.75 -41.64
CA ALA A 19 -3.39 -21.02 -40.31
C ALA A 19 -2.47 -20.33 -39.33
N CYS A 20 -2.69 -19.05 -39.10
CA CYS A 20 -2.12 -18.32 -37.97
C CYS A 20 -2.72 -18.98 -36.73
N GLY A 21 -1.93 -19.76 -36.01
CA GLY A 21 -2.32 -20.27 -34.70
C GLY A 21 -2.84 -19.10 -33.89
N MET A 22 -4.12 -19.18 -33.53
CA MET A 22 -4.74 -18.31 -32.54
C MET A 22 -4.06 -18.63 -31.20
N THR A 23 -2.86 -18.06 -30.97
CA THR A 23 -2.44 -17.81 -29.61
C THR A 23 -3.45 -16.81 -29.08
N GLY A 24 -4.34 -17.31 -28.21
CA GLY A 24 -5.41 -16.49 -27.67
C GLY A 24 -4.83 -15.20 -27.13
N LEU A 25 -5.21 -14.08 -27.73
CA LEU A 25 -5.10 -12.79 -27.09
C LEU A 25 -5.93 -12.91 -25.81
N GLN A 26 -5.29 -13.24 -24.70
CA GLN A 26 -5.90 -13.05 -23.40
C GLN A 26 -6.09 -11.55 -23.28
N ALA A 27 -7.34 -11.11 -23.35
CA ALA A 27 -7.69 -9.73 -23.04
C ALA A 27 -7.06 -9.42 -21.66
N GLN A 28 -6.19 -8.43 -21.63
CA GLN A 28 -5.54 -8.01 -20.39
C GLN A 28 -6.64 -7.42 -19.52
N THR A 29 -7.06 -8.17 -18.48
CA THR A 29 -8.06 -7.70 -17.54
C THR A 29 -7.41 -6.69 -16.60
N ALA A 30 -8.09 -5.57 -16.34
CA ALA A 30 -7.67 -4.57 -15.38
C ALA A 30 -7.37 -5.22 -14.03
N LYS A 31 -6.21 -4.92 -13.48
CA LYS A 31 -5.81 -5.39 -12.16
C LYS A 31 -6.50 -4.54 -11.10
N LEU A 32 -7.17 -5.19 -10.16
CA LEU A 32 -7.74 -4.47 -9.02
C LEU A 32 -6.62 -4.03 -8.07
N PRO A 33 -6.76 -2.86 -7.43
CA PRO A 33 -5.86 -2.43 -6.37
C PRO A 33 -5.77 -3.48 -5.26
N VAL A 34 -4.56 -3.61 -4.69
CA VAL A 34 -4.33 -4.55 -3.58
C VAL A 34 -5.16 -4.12 -2.38
N GLN A 35 -6.03 -5.01 -1.92
CA GLN A 35 -6.79 -4.84 -0.69
C GLN A 35 -5.99 -5.45 0.44
N LEU A 36 -5.77 -4.72 1.53
CA LEU A 36 -4.94 -5.15 2.65
C LEU A 36 -5.61 -4.83 3.98
N GLY A 37 -5.79 -5.86 4.82
CA GLY A 37 -6.21 -5.75 6.19
C GLY A 37 -5.02 -5.92 7.14
N VAL A 38 -4.75 -4.93 7.99
CA VAL A 38 -3.71 -4.97 9.01
C VAL A 38 -4.31 -4.76 10.39
N ALA A 39 -3.94 -5.63 11.35
CA ALA A 39 -4.24 -5.47 12.76
C ALA A 39 -2.96 -5.17 13.54
N SER A 40 -3.10 -4.48 14.67
CA SER A 40 -2.07 -4.35 15.69
C SER A 40 -2.64 -4.66 17.05
N TYR A 41 -1.88 -5.39 17.88
CA TYR A 41 -2.32 -5.77 19.20
C TYR A 41 -1.13 -5.98 20.14
N ASN A 42 -1.01 -5.14 21.16
CA ASN A 42 -0.19 -5.43 22.32
C ASN A 42 -0.92 -6.51 23.14
N ILE A 43 -0.32 -7.68 23.27
CA ILE A 43 -0.95 -8.87 23.89
C ILE A 43 -0.63 -9.05 25.36
N HIS A 44 0.06 -8.08 25.96
CA HIS A 44 0.45 -8.15 27.38
C HIS A 44 1.02 -9.56 27.74
N HIS A 45 2.05 -9.98 27.00
CA HIS A 45 2.73 -11.29 27.07
C HIS A 45 1.80 -12.53 27.09
N GLY A 46 0.52 -12.35 26.75
CA GLY A 46 -0.51 -13.40 26.74
C GLY A 46 -1.41 -13.42 27.96
N GLU A 47 -1.11 -12.60 28.98
CA GLU A 47 -1.88 -12.51 30.20
C GLU A 47 -3.01 -11.48 30.07
N GLY A 48 -4.24 -11.92 30.33
CA GLY A 48 -5.39 -11.03 30.37
C GLY A 48 -5.45 -10.21 31.65
N THR A 49 -6.31 -9.19 31.68
CA THR A 49 -6.56 -8.36 32.88
C THR A 49 -7.15 -9.15 34.04
N ASP A 50 -7.59 -10.39 33.80
CA ASP A 50 -8.05 -11.36 34.80
C ASP A 50 -6.93 -12.27 35.33
N GLY A 51 -5.67 -12.03 34.95
CA GLY A 51 -4.51 -12.84 35.33
C GLY A 51 -4.41 -14.21 34.65
N LYS A 52 -5.17 -14.45 33.57
CA LYS A 52 -5.19 -15.73 32.86
C LYS A 52 -4.52 -15.66 31.51
N PHE A 53 -3.71 -16.66 31.22
CA PHE A 53 -3.13 -16.88 29.89
C PHE A 53 -4.12 -17.63 29.01
N ASP A 54 -4.64 -16.99 27.97
CA ASP A 54 -5.61 -17.58 27.02
C ASP A 54 -5.38 -17.09 25.59
N TYR A 55 -4.59 -17.86 24.86
CA TYR A 55 -4.25 -17.55 23.45
C TYR A 55 -5.46 -17.71 22.50
N HIS A 56 -6.45 -18.55 22.83
CA HIS A 56 -7.69 -18.65 22.05
C HIS A 56 -8.52 -17.37 22.17
N ARG A 57 -8.57 -16.78 23.38
CA ARG A 57 -9.24 -15.52 23.62
C ARG A 57 -8.58 -14.37 22.84
N LEU A 58 -7.24 -14.32 22.81
CA LEU A 58 -6.49 -13.35 22.01
C LEU A 58 -6.74 -13.54 20.51
N ALA A 59 -6.63 -14.77 20.00
CA ALA A 59 -6.87 -15.10 18.60
C ALA A 59 -8.29 -14.70 18.15
N LYS A 60 -9.30 -14.94 18.97
CA LYS A 60 -10.70 -14.58 18.68
C LYS A 60 -10.89 -13.07 18.44
N GLN A 61 -10.11 -12.21 19.10
CA GLN A 61 -10.19 -10.75 18.85
C GLN A 61 -9.71 -10.39 17.44
N LEU A 62 -8.76 -11.14 16.91
CA LEU A 62 -8.11 -10.90 15.63
C LEU A 62 -8.87 -11.55 14.47
N GLU A 63 -9.39 -12.76 14.67
CA GLU A 63 -10.07 -13.54 13.63
C GLU A 63 -11.33 -12.85 13.07
N ARG A 64 -12.06 -12.11 13.91
CA ARG A 64 -13.29 -11.41 13.50
C ARG A 64 -13.09 -10.42 12.34
N TRP A 65 -11.88 -9.89 12.19
CA TRP A 65 -11.54 -8.94 11.12
C TRP A 65 -10.83 -9.59 9.93
N GLN A 66 -10.41 -10.85 10.10
CA GLN A 66 -9.67 -11.59 9.09
C GLN A 66 -8.53 -10.80 8.46
N PRO A 67 -7.62 -10.19 9.24
CA PRO A 67 -6.52 -9.39 8.71
C PRO A 67 -5.59 -10.24 7.84
N ASP A 68 -4.89 -9.60 6.91
CA ASP A 68 -3.84 -10.24 6.13
C ASP A 68 -2.54 -10.32 6.92
N VAL A 69 -2.29 -9.31 7.77
CA VAL A 69 -1.12 -9.23 8.65
C VAL A 69 -1.52 -8.70 10.03
N ILE A 70 -0.94 -9.27 11.07
CA ILE A 70 -1.12 -8.88 12.47
C ILE A 70 0.24 -8.53 13.05
N ALA A 71 0.37 -7.32 13.59
CA ALA A 71 1.51 -6.86 14.35
C ALA A 71 1.25 -7.07 15.84
N LEU A 72 2.12 -7.80 16.51
CA LEU A 72 1.98 -8.16 17.92
C LEU A 72 3.12 -7.57 18.74
N GLN A 73 2.80 -6.94 19.85
CA GLN A 73 3.73 -6.40 20.81
C GLN A 73 3.66 -7.20 22.10
N GLU A 74 4.70 -7.10 22.90
CA GLU A 74 4.86 -7.86 24.17
C GLU A 74 4.75 -9.37 23.99
N VAL A 75 5.51 -9.90 23.05
CA VAL A 75 5.51 -11.33 22.74
C VAL A 75 6.57 -12.05 23.54
N ASP A 76 6.16 -12.92 24.45
CA ASP A 76 7.03 -13.84 25.18
C ASP A 76 7.32 -15.11 24.38
N SER A 77 8.54 -15.58 24.50
CA SER A 77 8.96 -16.89 24.01
C SER A 77 9.71 -17.62 25.10
N MET A 78 9.11 -18.68 25.63
CA MET A 78 9.73 -19.58 26.63
C MET A 78 10.12 -18.89 27.96
N THR A 79 9.48 -17.77 28.31
CA THR A 79 9.73 -17.09 29.59
C THR A 79 9.08 -17.86 30.76
N THR A 80 9.61 -17.65 31.97
CA THR A 80 9.04 -18.30 33.15
C THR A 80 7.62 -17.77 33.44
N ARG A 81 7.37 -16.48 33.29
CA ARG A 81 6.05 -15.88 33.57
C ARG A 81 4.96 -16.41 32.64
N SER A 82 5.29 -16.71 31.38
CA SER A 82 4.35 -17.29 30.41
C SER A 82 4.30 -18.81 30.42
N GLY A 83 4.78 -19.47 31.53
CA GLY A 83 4.76 -20.93 31.65
C GLY A 83 5.60 -21.66 30.61
N LYS A 84 6.71 -21.04 30.13
CA LYS A 84 7.54 -21.61 29.07
C LYS A 84 6.80 -21.80 27.76
N THR A 85 5.78 -20.98 27.48
CA THR A 85 5.05 -21.01 26.23
C THR A 85 5.73 -20.11 25.20
N TYR A 86 5.75 -20.54 23.94
CA TYR A 86 6.08 -19.69 22.80
C TYR A 86 4.79 -19.04 22.29
N ALA A 87 4.48 -17.83 22.77
CA ALA A 87 3.21 -17.14 22.55
C ALA A 87 2.87 -16.95 21.05
N LEU A 88 3.87 -16.54 20.24
CA LEU A 88 3.62 -16.33 18.81
C LEU A 88 3.31 -17.63 18.09
N GLY A 89 4.02 -18.73 18.42
CA GLY A 89 3.76 -20.05 17.85
C GLY A 89 2.37 -20.57 18.22
N ALA A 90 1.95 -20.39 19.48
CA ALA A 90 0.60 -20.76 19.92
C ALA A 90 -0.49 -20.01 19.15
N LEU A 91 -0.32 -18.70 18.94
CA LEU A 91 -1.24 -17.89 18.14
C LEU A 91 -1.19 -18.28 16.65
N ALA A 92 0.01 -18.59 16.11
CA ALA A 92 0.16 -19.02 14.71
C ALA A 92 -0.56 -20.34 14.44
N GLU A 93 -0.49 -21.29 15.39
CA GLU A 93 -1.19 -22.58 15.30
C GLU A 93 -2.72 -22.39 15.30
N ILE A 94 -3.25 -21.56 16.20
CA ILE A 94 -4.70 -21.29 16.30
C ILE A 94 -5.20 -20.58 15.04
N THR A 95 -4.52 -19.52 14.60
CA THR A 95 -4.94 -18.67 13.46
C THR A 95 -4.56 -19.26 12.10
N ARG A 96 -3.64 -20.25 12.06
CA ARG A 96 -3.05 -20.80 10.83
C ARG A 96 -2.31 -19.77 9.99
N TYR A 97 -1.66 -18.80 10.64
CA TYR A 97 -0.84 -17.78 10.01
C TYR A 97 0.64 -18.16 10.09
N TYR A 98 1.42 -17.65 9.15
CA TYR A 98 2.88 -17.70 9.25
C TYR A 98 3.37 -16.74 10.30
N GLU A 99 4.29 -17.19 11.13
CA GLU A 99 4.88 -16.39 12.20
C GLU A 99 6.23 -15.78 11.81
N THR A 100 6.51 -14.62 12.36
CA THR A 100 7.81 -13.95 12.28
C THR A 100 8.12 -13.33 13.63
N PHE A 101 8.92 -14.01 14.45
CA PHE A 101 9.33 -13.51 15.77
C PHE A 101 10.57 -12.64 15.66
N CYS A 102 10.59 -11.51 16.37
CA CYS A 102 11.73 -10.62 16.51
C CYS A 102 12.02 -10.39 18.00
N PRO A 103 12.96 -11.14 18.59
CA PRO A 103 13.34 -10.95 19.98
C PRO A 103 14.05 -9.62 20.17
N ALA A 104 13.66 -8.87 21.20
CA ALA A 104 14.30 -7.65 21.63
C ALA A 104 15.34 -7.88 22.71
N MET A 105 15.04 -8.78 23.67
CA MET A 105 15.93 -9.09 24.78
C MET A 105 15.73 -10.51 25.33
N ASP A 106 16.71 -10.97 26.12
CA ASP A 106 16.57 -12.13 26.97
C ASP A 106 15.76 -11.75 28.23
N TYR A 107 14.79 -12.56 28.58
CA TYR A 107 13.92 -12.29 29.70
C TYR A 107 13.47 -13.55 30.39
N GLN A 108 13.65 -13.65 31.71
CA GLN A 108 13.18 -14.78 32.56
C GLN A 108 13.46 -16.17 31.98
N GLY A 109 14.66 -16.38 31.44
CA GLY A 109 15.09 -17.66 30.88
C GLY A 109 14.50 -18.00 29.50
N GLY A 110 13.91 -17.01 28.84
CA GLY A 110 13.39 -17.06 27.47
C GLY A 110 13.72 -15.77 26.73
N LYS A 111 12.86 -15.37 25.81
CA LYS A 111 12.96 -14.15 25.00
C LYS A 111 11.68 -13.33 25.13
N TYR A 112 11.83 -12.00 25.02
CA TYR A 112 10.71 -11.06 24.91
C TYR A 112 10.94 -10.16 23.71
N GLY A 113 9.88 -9.79 23.01
CA GLY A 113 9.99 -8.94 21.83
C GLY A 113 8.66 -8.66 21.16
N ILE A 114 8.72 -8.62 19.84
CA ILE A 114 7.59 -8.35 18.96
C ILE A 114 7.46 -9.43 17.89
N GLY A 115 6.32 -9.48 17.20
CA GLY A 115 6.12 -10.46 16.16
C GLY A 115 5.12 -10.01 15.09
N LEU A 116 5.13 -10.74 14.00
CA LEU A 116 4.12 -10.64 12.94
C LEU A 116 3.50 -12.01 12.72
N LEU A 117 2.18 -12.02 12.55
CA LEU A 117 1.44 -13.14 11.97
C LEU A 117 0.92 -12.72 10.61
N SER A 118 1.01 -13.56 9.59
CA SER A 118 0.58 -13.22 8.24
C SER A 118 -0.03 -14.39 7.49
N ARG A 119 -1.05 -14.13 6.66
CA ARG A 119 -1.66 -15.16 5.79
C ARG A 119 -0.71 -15.69 4.72
N GLN A 120 0.20 -14.87 4.26
CA GLN A 120 1.20 -15.22 3.27
C GLN A 120 2.58 -15.27 3.93
N LYS A 121 3.40 -16.21 3.51
CA LYS A 121 4.79 -16.26 3.97
C LYS A 121 5.54 -15.01 3.45
N PRO A 122 6.24 -14.26 4.32
CA PRO A 122 7.07 -13.14 3.88
C PRO A 122 8.14 -13.59 2.88
N LEU A 123 8.39 -12.77 1.86
CA LEU A 123 9.50 -12.98 0.91
C LEU A 123 10.85 -12.62 1.53
N LYS A 124 10.83 -11.64 2.44
CA LYS A 124 12.02 -11.13 3.12
C LYS A 124 11.64 -10.58 4.48
N VAL A 125 12.53 -10.77 5.45
CA VAL A 125 12.39 -10.20 6.79
C VAL A 125 13.68 -9.46 7.14
N LYS A 126 13.54 -8.28 7.70
CA LYS A 126 14.63 -7.48 8.28
C LYS A 126 14.24 -7.00 9.66
N SER A 127 15.22 -6.85 10.54
CA SER A 127 15.03 -6.23 11.85
C SER A 127 16.02 -5.11 12.09
N TYR A 128 15.59 -4.10 12.83
CA TYR A 128 16.38 -2.95 13.20
C TYR A 128 16.35 -2.77 14.71
N ALA A 129 17.50 -2.47 15.30
CA ALA A 129 17.54 -2.05 16.70
C ALA A 129 16.99 -0.62 16.80
N LEU A 130 16.14 -0.39 17.78
CA LEU A 130 15.66 0.94 18.11
C LEU A 130 16.26 1.39 19.45
N PRO A 131 16.37 2.70 19.70
CA PRO A 131 16.74 3.23 21.00
C PRO A 131 15.82 2.70 22.11
N GLY A 132 16.42 2.28 23.20
CA GLY A 132 15.76 1.73 24.38
C GLY A 132 16.83 1.28 25.38
N LYS A 133 17.16 2.16 26.37
CA LYS A 133 18.25 1.92 27.33
C LYS A 133 17.85 0.91 28.39
N GLU A 134 16.65 1.08 28.95
CA GLU A 134 16.15 0.20 30.02
C GLU A 134 15.53 -1.07 29.42
N GLU A 135 14.82 -0.95 28.33
CA GLU A 135 14.20 -2.04 27.62
C GLU A 135 14.53 -1.95 26.10
N PRO A 136 15.37 -2.86 25.59
CA PRO A 136 15.71 -2.88 24.17
C PRO A 136 14.46 -2.96 23.28
N ARG A 137 14.41 -2.10 22.27
CA ARG A 137 13.30 -2.02 21.32
C ARG A 137 13.72 -2.48 19.92
N ARG A 138 12.78 -2.98 19.17
CA ARG A 138 12.99 -3.46 17.80
C ARG A 138 11.92 -2.96 16.85
N LEU A 139 12.33 -2.89 15.59
CA LEU A 139 11.44 -2.78 14.44
C LEU A 139 11.68 -4.02 13.57
N VAL A 140 10.65 -4.80 13.27
CA VAL A 140 10.70 -5.89 12.31
C VAL A 140 9.89 -5.54 11.08
N VAL A 141 10.44 -5.80 9.90
CA VAL A 141 9.82 -5.53 8.59
C VAL A 141 9.70 -6.84 7.84
N ALA A 142 8.48 -7.20 7.47
CA ALA A 142 8.18 -8.31 6.58
C ALA A 142 7.76 -7.78 5.21
N GLU A 143 8.49 -8.14 4.17
CA GLU A 143 8.18 -7.79 2.80
C GLU A 143 7.38 -8.90 2.12
N PHE A 144 6.27 -8.54 1.50
CA PHE A 144 5.43 -9.42 0.68
C PHE A 144 5.56 -9.02 -0.80
N LYS A 145 4.77 -9.64 -1.67
CA LYS A 145 4.84 -9.37 -3.11
C LYS A 145 4.56 -7.90 -3.45
N ASP A 146 3.51 -7.33 -2.88
CA ASP A 146 2.97 -6.03 -3.28
C ASP A 146 3.04 -4.96 -2.16
N TYR A 147 3.48 -5.31 -0.95
CA TYR A 147 3.59 -4.40 0.20
C TYR A 147 4.64 -4.88 1.21
N ALA A 148 4.97 -4.04 2.18
CA ALA A 148 5.75 -4.36 3.36
C ALA A 148 5.00 -3.92 4.62
N VAL A 149 4.99 -4.78 5.65
CA VAL A 149 4.42 -4.45 6.96
C VAL A 149 5.51 -4.53 8.02
N ALA A 150 5.57 -3.50 8.83
CA ALA A 150 6.49 -3.39 9.95
C ALA A 150 5.73 -3.41 11.27
N CYS A 151 6.31 -4.10 12.26
CA CYS A 151 5.85 -4.09 13.65
C CYS A 151 6.89 -3.42 14.54
N THR A 152 6.43 -2.62 15.49
CA THR A 152 7.26 -2.01 16.53
C THR A 152 6.54 -1.94 17.86
N HIS A 153 7.32 -1.87 18.94
CA HIS A 153 6.91 -1.46 20.26
C HIS A 153 7.93 -0.41 20.73
N LEU A 154 7.50 0.86 20.81
CA LEU A 154 8.42 1.97 21.09
C LEU A 154 8.66 2.14 22.58
N SER A 155 9.72 2.89 22.92
CA SER A 155 10.09 3.19 24.31
C SER A 155 9.07 4.08 25.01
N LEU A 156 8.95 3.94 26.31
CA LEU A 156 8.21 4.85 27.18
C LEU A 156 8.89 6.23 27.30
N ASN A 157 10.19 6.32 26.95
CA ASN A 157 10.96 7.55 27.00
C ASN A 157 10.79 8.36 25.71
N THR A 158 10.43 9.64 25.84
CA THR A 158 10.16 10.54 24.71
C THR A 158 11.39 10.78 23.82
N GLU A 159 12.59 10.91 24.42
CA GLU A 159 13.81 11.14 23.64
C GLU A 159 14.18 9.92 22.80
N GLU A 160 14.00 8.71 23.37
CA GLU A 160 14.23 7.45 22.66
C GLU A 160 13.21 7.23 21.53
N ARG A 161 11.94 7.61 21.75
CA ARG A 161 10.94 7.60 20.67
C ARG A 161 11.34 8.54 19.52
N MET A 162 11.74 9.77 19.85
CA MET A 162 12.22 10.73 18.83
C MET A 162 13.46 10.19 18.09
N ALA A 163 14.38 9.56 18.79
CA ALA A 163 15.58 8.96 18.19
C ALA A 163 15.27 7.70 17.35
N SER A 164 14.09 7.08 17.52
CA SER A 164 13.63 5.96 16.69
C SER A 164 13.15 6.41 15.30
N LEU A 165 12.72 7.66 15.15
CA LEU A 165 12.15 8.17 13.88
C LEU A 165 13.11 8.00 12.69
N PRO A 166 14.39 8.40 12.71
CA PRO A 166 15.28 8.20 11.57
C PRO A 166 15.47 6.74 11.20
N VAL A 167 15.48 5.80 12.16
CA VAL A 167 15.59 4.36 11.91
C VAL A 167 14.31 3.83 11.23
N ILE A 168 13.15 4.27 11.68
CA ILE A 168 11.86 3.93 11.05
C ILE A 168 11.81 4.44 9.60
N LEU A 169 12.26 5.66 9.36
CA LEU A 169 12.32 6.23 7.99
C LEU A 169 13.34 5.52 7.10
N GLU A 170 14.49 5.12 7.62
CA GLU A 170 15.46 4.30 6.91
C GLU A 170 14.82 2.95 6.48
N ALA A 171 14.15 2.29 7.41
CA ALA A 171 13.44 1.04 7.12
C ALA A 171 12.35 1.24 6.05
N ALA A 172 11.55 2.31 6.13
CA ALA A 172 10.52 2.62 5.15
C ALA A 172 11.09 2.91 3.75
N ARG A 173 12.26 3.55 3.69
CA ARG A 173 12.97 3.87 2.43
C ARG A 173 13.73 2.68 1.85
N SER A 174 13.96 1.62 2.63
CA SER A 174 14.72 0.44 2.20
C SER A 174 13.95 -0.48 1.23
N THR A 175 12.67 -0.25 1.01
CA THR A 175 11.81 -0.97 0.05
C THR A 175 11.12 0.01 -0.90
N ASP A 176 10.82 -0.41 -2.10
CA ASP A 176 10.04 0.36 -3.09
C ASP A 176 8.53 0.13 -2.96
N LYS A 177 8.11 -0.76 -2.08
CA LYS A 177 6.71 -1.14 -1.87
C LYS A 177 6.01 -0.18 -0.90
N PRO A 178 4.67 -0.09 -0.94
CA PRO A 178 3.91 0.52 0.14
C PRO A 178 4.34 -0.05 1.49
N PHE A 179 4.74 0.83 2.42
CA PHE A 179 5.26 0.46 3.71
C PHE A 179 4.28 0.85 4.81
N ILE A 180 3.80 -0.15 5.53
CA ILE A 180 2.84 0.01 6.62
C ILE A 180 3.57 -0.23 7.94
N LEU A 181 3.45 0.71 8.88
CA LEU A 181 3.95 0.59 10.23
C LEU A 181 2.77 0.40 11.19
N ALA A 182 2.82 -0.67 11.98
CA ALA A 182 1.83 -0.99 12.99
C ALA A 182 2.52 -1.25 14.33
N GLY A 183 1.86 -0.90 15.44
CA GLY A 183 2.42 -1.16 16.76
C GLY A 183 1.85 -0.29 17.87
N ASP A 184 2.34 -0.57 19.05
CA ASP A 184 2.25 0.28 20.22
C ASP A 184 3.40 1.31 20.18
N TRP A 185 3.03 2.58 19.99
CA TRP A 185 4.02 3.66 19.88
C TRP A 185 4.24 4.40 21.20
N ASN A 186 3.52 3.98 22.26
CA ASN A 186 3.66 4.52 23.62
C ASN A 186 3.58 6.04 23.69
N ASP A 187 2.80 6.66 22.80
CA ASP A 187 2.63 8.11 22.76
C ASP A 187 1.26 8.52 22.25
N THR A 188 0.76 9.66 22.71
CA THR A 188 -0.55 10.17 22.37
C THR A 188 -0.52 11.12 21.15
N PRO A 189 -1.66 11.34 20.46
CA PRO A 189 -1.73 12.13 19.22
C PRO A 189 -1.15 13.55 19.32
N ASP A 190 -1.20 14.15 20.49
CA ASP A 190 -0.73 15.52 20.70
C ASP A 190 0.77 15.64 20.95
N SER A 191 1.47 14.53 21.11
CA SER A 191 2.90 14.51 21.40
C SER A 191 3.77 15.04 20.24
N PRO A 192 4.97 15.50 20.53
CA PRO A 192 5.93 15.90 19.49
C PRO A 192 6.30 14.76 18.54
N PHE A 193 6.42 13.52 19.05
CA PHE A 193 6.75 12.35 18.24
C PHE A 193 5.64 12.02 17.27
N ILE A 194 4.38 11.91 17.71
CA ILE A 194 3.24 11.60 16.81
C ILE A 194 3.04 12.72 15.78
N LYS A 195 3.24 13.99 16.16
CA LYS A 195 3.25 15.11 15.19
C LYS A 195 4.37 15.00 14.15
N ALA A 196 5.55 14.53 14.55
CA ALA A 196 6.64 14.27 13.61
C ALA A 196 6.33 13.09 12.69
N MET A 197 5.79 11.99 13.23
CA MET A 197 5.34 10.85 12.44
C MET A 197 4.24 11.23 11.44
N ALA A 198 3.31 12.10 11.80
CA ALA A 198 2.24 12.58 10.93
C ALA A 198 2.74 13.35 9.68
N LYS A 199 3.96 13.89 9.72
CA LYS A 199 4.58 14.51 8.52
C LYS A 199 5.01 13.47 7.51
N GLU A 200 5.41 12.29 7.96
CA GLU A 200 6.01 11.21 7.17
C GLU A 200 5.01 10.07 6.87
N PHE A 201 3.99 9.92 7.69
CA PHE A 201 3.01 8.83 7.60
C PHE A 201 1.58 9.37 7.59
N ASP A 202 0.70 8.67 6.84
CA ASP A 202 -0.75 8.82 6.94
C ASP A 202 -1.30 7.78 7.92
N PHE A 203 -2.01 8.23 8.95
CA PHE A 203 -2.63 7.32 9.92
C PHE A 203 -3.84 6.61 9.31
N CYS A 204 -3.79 5.29 9.33
CA CYS A 204 -4.85 4.42 8.84
C CYS A 204 -5.79 3.97 9.97
N SER A 205 -5.30 3.84 11.21
CA SER A 205 -6.13 3.66 12.40
C SER A 205 -6.71 4.99 12.90
N SER A 206 -7.64 4.92 13.85
CA SER A 206 -8.16 6.12 14.52
C SER A 206 -7.07 6.75 15.40
N THR A 207 -6.96 8.07 15.37
CA THR A 207 -6.16 8.85 16.32
C THR A 207 -7.02 9.49 17.40
N GLN A 208 -8.33 9.20 17.44
CA GLN A 208 -9.30 9.76 18.37
C GLN A 208 -9.92 8.72 19.31
N GLN A 209 -9.72 7.44 19.01
CA GLN A 209 -10.24 6.35 19.83
C GLN A 209 -9.12 5.77 20.69
N ALA A 210 -9.29 5.85 22.00
CA ALA A 210 -8.35 5.33 22.95
C ALA A 210 -8.27 3.78 22.88
N THR A 211 -7.06 3.26 23.11
CA THR A 211 -6.74 1.83 23.04
C THR A 211 -6.28 1.28 24.39
N TYR A 212 -5.83 2.14 25.30
CA TYR A 212 -5.28 1.79 26.60
C TYR A 212 -5.89 2.65 27.73
N PRO A 213 -6.10 2.11 28.95
CA PRO A 213 -6.20 0.67 29.21
C PRO A 213 -7.48 0.07 28.61
N SER A 214 -7.53 -1.26 28.40
CA SER A 214 -8.63 -1.90 27.65
C SER A 214 -10.00 -1.80 28.30
N ASP A 215 -10.05 -1.78 29.63
CA ASP A 215 -11.30 -1.72 30.42
C ASP A 215 -11.93 -0.33 30.41
N THR A 216 -11.13 0.72 30.59
CA THR A 216 -11.52 2.14 30.67
C THR A 216 -10.58 3.01 29.80
N PRO A 217 -10.66 2.91 28.46
CA PRO A 217 -9.69 3.54 27.58
C PRO A 217 -9.60 5.03 27.72
N LYS A 218 -8.38 5.54 27.86
CA LYS A 218 -8.06 6.97 28.00
C LYS A 218 -7.06 7.44 26.97
N ASP A 219 -6.08 6.57 26.61
CA ASP A 219 -4.96 6.92 25.76
C ASP A 219 -5.03 6.19 24.43
N CYS A 220 -4.83 6.91 23.33
CA CYS A 220 -4.63 6.36 22.00
C CYS A 220 -3.13 6.27 21.78
N ILE A 221 -2.56 5.06 21.92
CA ILE A 221 -1.12 4.81 21.82
C ILE A 221 -0.75 3.73 20.80
N ASP A 222 -1.73 3.00 20.28
CA ASP A 222 -1.57 2.01 19.23
C ASP A 222 -1.97 2.58 17.88
N TYR A 223 -1.12 2.37 16.86
CA TYR A 223 -1.32 2.97 15.55
C TYR A 223 -1.04 2.00 14.40
N ILE A 224 -1.73 2.23 13.29
CA ILE A 224 -1.44 1.70 11.97
C ILE A 224 -1.34 2.88 11.02
N ALA A 225 -0.20 3.03 10.35
CA ALA A 225 0.05 4.14 9.45
C ALA A 225 0.84 3.69 8.21
N ILE A 226 0.66 4.39 7.09
CA ILE A 226 1.36 4.14 5.84
C ILE A 226 2.34 5.26 5.53
N TYR A 227 3.55 4.90 5.08
CA TYR A 227 4.58 5.86 4.73
C TYR A 227 4.23 6.66 3.47
N LYS A 228 4.37 7.99 3.53
CA LYS A 228 4.09 8.96 2.46
C LYS A 228 5.17 8.98 1.38
N ARG A 229 5.41 7.86 0.73
CA ARG A 229 6.44 7.77 -0.31
C ARG A 229 6.20 8.74 -1.45
N GLY A 230 7.26 9.43 -1.90
CA GLY A 230 7.22 10.31 -3.07
C GLY A 230 6.47 11.63 -2.87
N ARG A 231 5.93 11.90 -1.68
CA ARG A 231 5.37 13.21 -1.31
C ARG A 231 6.44 14.16 -0.76
N GLU A 232 7.64 13.65 -0.54
CA GLU A 232 8.79 14.45 -0.14
C GLU A 232 9.27 15.27 -1.33
N LYS A 233 9.12 16.57 -1.22
CA LYS A 233 9.65 17.63 -2.08
C LYS A 233 8.77 17.98 -3.28
N THR A 234 7.94 18.96 -3.04
CA THR A 234 7.73 20.05 -4.01
C THR A 234 9.02 20.88 -4.12
N GLY A 235 10.10 20.26 -4.62
CA GLY A 235 11.16 21.01 -5.29
C GLY A 235 10.63 21.61 -6.57
N PRO A 236 11.35 22.52 -7.25
CA PRO A 236 10.93 23.02 -8.53
C PRO A 236 10.63 21.81 -9.41
N LYS A 237 9.38 21.71 -9.87
CA LYS A 237 8.86 20.59 -10.66
C LYS A 237 9.85 20.29 -11.78
N GLN A 238 10.57 19.20 -11.68
CA GLN A 238 11.29 18.71 -12.84
C GLN A 238 10.23 18.32 -13.85
N VAL A 239 10.21 19.02 -14.96
CA VAL A 239 9.16 19.02 -15.99
C VAL A 239 8.92 17.65 -16.63
N TRP A 240 9.70 16.63 -16.25
CA TRP A 240 9.76 15.32 -16.92
C TRP A 240 9.75 14.08 -16.02
N GLU A 241 9.66 14.23 -14.72
CA GLU A 241 9.49 13.08 -13.83
C GLU A 241 8.00 12.72 -13.72
N GLY A 242 7.61 11.80 -14.56
CA GLY A 242 6.45 10.95 -14.49
C GLY A 242 5.08 11.61 -14.26
N PRO A 243 4.10 11.24 -15.07
CA PRO A 243 2.75 11.80 -15.06
C PRO A 243 1.88 11.31 -13.90
N PHE A 244 2.41 10.53 -12.96
CA PHE A 244 1.60 9.79 -11.99
C PHE A 244 1.65 10.44 -10.62
N ILE A 245 0.49 10.87 -10.16
CA ILE A 245 0.29 11.29 -8.78
C ILE A 245 0.27 10.01 -7.94
N ASN A 246 1.21 9.87 -6.98
CA ASN A 246 1.12 8.84 -5.95
C ASN A 246 -0.10 9.13 -5.09
N GLU A 247 -1.21 8.46 -5.40
CA GLU A 247 -2.40 8.53 -4.57
C GLU A 247 -2.13 7.90 -3.22
N PRO A 248 -2.64 8.49 -2.12
CA PRO A 248 -2.59 7.85 -0.82
C PRO A 248 -3.41 6.56 -0.82
N ALA A 249 -3.02 5.59 -0.01
CA ALA A 249 -3.87 4.45 0.26
C ALA A 249 -5.24 4.93 0.77
N VAL A 250 -6.30 4.34 0.22
CA VAL A 250 -7.66 4.66 0.68
C VAL A 250 -8.02 3.75 1.84
N VAL A 251 -8.16 4.32 3.03
CA VAL A 251 -8.69 3.60 4.19
C VAL A 251 -10.17 3.31 3.97
N THR A 252 -10.50 2.03 3.83
CA THR A 252 -11.87 1.58 3.58
C THR A 252 -12.64 1.28 4.87
N SER A 253 -11.94 0.83 5.91
CA SER A 253 -12.49 0.69 7.25
C SER A 253 -11.41 0.79 8.32
N ARG A 254 -11.79 1.20 9.51
CA ARG A 254 -10.95 1.20 10.71
C ARG A 254 -11.81 0.84 11.93
N THR A 255 -11.24 0.09 12.86
CA THR A 255 -11.96 -0.38 14.04
C THR A 255 -11.01 -0.49 15.23
N VAL A 256 -11.49 -0.14 16.40
CA VAL A 256 -10.86 -0.46 17.68
C VAL A 256 -11.67 -1.57 18.34
N GLY A 257 -11.00 -2.58 18.85
CA GLY A 257 -11.61 -3.70 19.59
C GLY A 257 -12.34 -3.22 20.85
N THR A 258 -13.27 -4.04 21.31
CA THR A 258 -14.06 -3.73 22.50
C THR A 258 -13.82 -4.71 23.65
N ASP A 259 -12.92 -5.67 23.45
CA ASP A 259 -12.55 -6.61 24.50
C ASP A 259 -11.80 -5.89 25.63
N LYS A 260 -12.13 -6.25 26.86
CA LYS A 260 -11.61 -5.61 28.07
C LYS A 260 -10.74 -6.54 28.91
N VAL A 261 -10.63 -7.79 28.49
CA VAL A 261 -10.07 -8.84 29.33
C VAL A 261 -8.89 -9.56 28.68
N ALA A 262 -8.88 -9.71 27.36
CA ALA A 262 -7.86 -10.51 26.67
C ALA A 262 -6.44 -9.91 26.77
N SER A 263 -6.33 -8.59 26.90
CA SER A 263 -5.10 -7.82 27.13
C SER A 263 -5.46 -6.53 27.84
N ASP A 264 -4.49 -5.81 28.38
CA ASP A 264 -4.65 -4.45 28.90
C ASP A 264 -4.72 -3.39 27.79
N HIS A 265 -4.44 -3.75 26.54
CA HIS A 265 -4.71 -2.96 25.35
C HIS A 265 -5.94 -3.44 24.59
N ARG A 266 -6.48 -2.60 23.72
CA ARG A 266 -7.46 -2.94 22.70
C ARG A 266 -6.79 -3.14 21.35
N ALA A 267 -7.09 -4.25 20.70
CA ALA A 267 -6.63 -4.48 19.35
C ALA A 267 -7.18 -3.42 18.39
N ILE A 268 -6.39 -2.99 17.42
CA ILE A 268 -6.81 -2.09 16.35
C ILE A 268 -6.71 -2.77 15.00
N PHE A 269 -7.56 -2.34 14.07
CA PHE A 269 -7.60 -2.86 12.72
C PHE A 269 -7.83 -1.72 11.71
N ALA A 270 -7.15 -1.82 10.58
CA ALA A 270 -7.41 -0.97 9.41
C ALA A 270 -7.41 -1.82 8.15
N HIS A 271 -8.38 -1.56 7.27
CA HIS A 271 -8.43 -2.12 5.93
C HIS A 271 -8.30 -1.00 4.91
N PHE A 272 -7.49 -1.19 3.89
CA PHE A 272 -7.22 -0.18 2.88
C PHE A 272 -6.90 -0.77 1.50
N ALA A 273 -7.20 0.00 0.48
CA ALA A 273 -6.75 -0.24 -0.88
C ALA A 273 -5.40 0.44 -1.09
N LEU A 274 -4.41 -0.34 -1.51
CA LEU A 274 -3.07 0.17 -1.82
C LEU A 274 -3.02 0.60 -3.28
N PRO A 275 -2.45 1.79 -3.60
CA PRO A 275 -2.24 2.19 -4.98
C PRO A 275 -1.20 1.29 -5.66
N THR A 276 -1.38 1.08 -6.96
CA THR A 276 -0.36 0.44 -7.79
C THR A 276 0.88 1.34 -7.86
N PRO A 277 2.09 0.81 -7.63
CA PRO A 277 3.31 1.60 -7.77
C PRO A 277 3.39 2.25 -9.15
N VAL A 278 3.77 3.52 -9.20
CA VAL A 278 3.85 4.32 -10.43
C VAL A 278 4.62 3.60 -11.54
N SER A 279 5.75 2.98 -11.21
CA SER A 279 6.57 2.19 -12.16
C SER A 279 5.86 0.98 -12.77
N LYS A 280 4.74 0.54 -12.17
CA LYS A 280 3.94 -0.61 -12.62
C LYS A 280 2.58 -0.20 -13.17
N LEU A 281 2.21 1.08 -13.04
CA LEU A 281 0.88 1.54 -13.45
C LEU A 281 0.77 1.60 -14.97
N MET A 282 1.80 2.03 -15.66
CA MET A 282 1.83 2.11 -17.13
C MET A 282 2.43 0.83 -17.71
N THR A 283 1.65 0.11 -18.50
CA THR A 283 2.06 -1.13 -19.18
C THR A 283 2.57 -0.88 -20.58
N THR A 284 1.99 0.11 -21.28
CA THR A 284 2.48 0.58 -22.58
C THR A 284 2.74 2.08 -22.50
N PRO A 285 3.99 2.53 -22.73
CA PRO A 285 4.32 3.95 -22.69
C PRO A 285 3.55 4.74 -23.77
N PRO A 286 3.33 6.05 -23.59
CA PRO A 286 2.60 6.87 -24.54
C PRO A 286 3.23 6.88 -25.93
N TYR A 287 2.40 6.73 -26.94
CA TYR A 287 2.78 6.87 -28.34
C TYR A 287 1.69 7.61 -29.13
N LEU A 288 2.08 8.21 -30.25
CA LEU A 288 1.20 9.03 -31.06
C LEU A 288 0.66 8.23 -32.26
N GLN A 289 -0.64 8.35 -32.52
CA GLN A 289 -1.30 7.77 -33.70
C GLN A 289 -2.23 8.77 -34.39
N LEU A 290 -2.60 8.45 -35.63
CA LEU A 290 -3.61 9.18 -36.42
C LEU A 290 -3.34 10.69 -36.44
N ALA A 291 -2.07 11.08 -36.62
CA ALA A 291 -1.69 12.49 -36.70
C ALA A 291 -2.26 13.15 -37.98
N THR A 292 -2.88 14.29 -37.79
CA THR A 292 -3.32 15.20 -38.84
C THR A 292 -2.64 16.57 -38.67
N PRO A 293 -2.80 17.54 -39.58
CA PRO A 293 -2.27 18.89 -39.37
C PRO A 293 -2.78 19.57 -38.09
N THR A 294 -3.96 19.18 -37.58
CA THR A 294 -4.64 19.87 -36.46
C THR A 294 -5.01 18.95 -35.29
N SER A 295 -4.64 17.67 -35.35
CA SER A 295 -4.96 16.72 -34.27
C SER A 295 -3.99 15.56 -34.22
N VAL A 296 -3.93 14.91 -33.07
CA VAL A 296 -3.19 13.65 -32.84
C VAL A 296 -3.78 12.88 -31.66
N ASN A 297 -3.80 11.56 -31.78
CA ASN A 297 -4.19 10.68 -30.69
C ASN A 297 -2.97 10.30 -29.84
N VAL A 298 -3.08 10.46 -28.53
CA VAL A 298 -2.12 9.94 -27.55
C VAL A 298 -2.67 8.62 -27.02
N MET A 299 -1.97 7.53 -27.34
CA MET A 299 -2.33 6.16 -26.96
C MET A 299 -1.40 5.67 -25.86
N PHE A 300 -1.93 4.97 -24.85
CA PHE A 300 -1.16 4.30 -23.80
C PHE A 300 -2.04 3.29 -23.07
N GLN A 301 -1.42 2.36 -22.32
CA GLN A 301 -2.15 1.39 -21.52
C GLN A 301 -1.74 1.48 -20.05
N THR A 302 -2.71 1.30 -19.16
CA THR A 302 -2.52 1.21 -17.71
C THR A 302 -2.75 -0.21 -17.20
N ASN A 303 -2.18 -0.55 -16.06
CA ASN A 303 -2.33 -1.86 -15.41
C ASN A 303 -3.68 -2.00 -14.67
N SER A 304 -4.25 -0.88 -14.28
CA SER A 304 -5.53 -0.78 -13.58
C SER A 304 -6.37 0.33 -14.17
N VAL A 305 -7.65 0.35 -13.84
CA VAL A 305 -8.58 1.38 -14.26
C VAL A 305 -8.18 2.71 -13.66
N CYS A 306 -7.98 3.73 -14.52
CA CYS A 306 -7.53 5.05 -14.14
C CYS A 306 -8.43 6.14 -14.72
N HIS A 307 -8.51 7.26 -14.01
CA HIS A 307 -8.92 8.53 -14.58
C HIS A 307 -7.72 9.12 -15.30
N CYS A 308 -7.79 9.23 -16.64
CA CYS A 308 -6.67 9.61 -17.48
C CYS A 308 -6.93 10.92 -18.21
N TRP A 309 -5.88 11.75 -18.36
CA TRP A 309 -5.90 12.96 -19.19
C TRP A 309 -4.51 13.27 -19.76
N VAL A 310 -4.47 14.11 -20.79
CA VAL A 310 -3.23 14.64 -21.33
C VAL A 310 -3.21 16.14 -21.13
N GLU A 311 -2.13 16.64 -20.54
CA GLU A 311 -1.85 18.06 -20.47
C GLU A 311 -0.86 18.41 -21.59
N PHE A 312 -1.12 19.48 -22.35
CA PHE A 312 -0.30 19.85 -23.49
C PHE A 312 -0.27 21.35 -23.71
N GLY A 313 0.70 21.82 -24.49
CA GLY A 313 0.88 23.23 -24.83
C GLY A 313 2.08 23.48 -25.74
N THR A 314 2.25 24.70 -26.17
CA THR A 314 3.41 25.14 -26.99
C THR A 314 4.64 25.41 -26.12
N ASP A 315 4.49 25.40 -24.82
CA ASP A 315 5.53 25.56 -23.81
C ASP A 315 5.50 24.45 -22.75
N SER A 316 6.42 24.45 -21.81
CA SER A 316 6.52 23.47 -20.74
C SER A 316 5.46 23.61 -19.62
N LEU A 317 4.63 24.65 -19.66
CA LEU A 317 3.56 24.88 -18.67
C LEU A 317 2.33 24.01 -18.92
N HIS A 318 2.17 23.47 -20.14
CA HIS A 318 1.06 22.57 -20.51
C HIS A 318 -0.31 23.12 -20.13
N THR A 319 -0.64 24.28 -20.66
CA THR A 319 -1.81 25.07 -20.25
C THR A 319 -3.15 24.48 -20.69
N GLN A 320 -3.15 23.50 -21.62
CA GLN A 320 -4.35 22.85 -22.12
C GLN A 320 -4.47 21.43 -21.55
N ARG A 321 -5.72 20.94 -21.43
CA ARG A 321 -6.01 19.59 -20.96
C ARG A 321 -7.00 18.91 -21.91
N ALA A 322 -6.65 17.71 -22.37
CA ALA A 322 -7.53 16.84 -23.15
C ALA A 322 -7.94 15.61 -22.36
N ARG A 323 -9.17 15.15 -22.58
CA ARG A 323 -9.78 13.96 -21.96
C ARG A 323 -10.64 13.24 -22.97
N THR A 324 -10.89 11.97 -22.77
CA THR A 324 -11.89 11.25 -23.57
C THR A 324 -13.24 11.40 -22.90
N ILE A 325 -14.19 11.99 -23.64
CA ILE A 325 -15.57 12.18 -23.19
C ILE A 325 -16.47 11.38 -24.14
N LEU A 326 -17.28 10.50 -23.58
CA LEU A 326 -18.31 9.73 -24.29
C LEU A 326 -19.66 10.03 -23.65
N ASP A 327 -20.61 10.47 -24.45
CA ASP A 327 -21.98 10.80 -24.00
C ASP A 327 -22.01 11.79 -22.81
N GLY A 328 -21.08 12.75 -22.80
CA GLY A 328 -20.98 13.75 -21.74
C GLY A 328 -20.27 13.28 -20.45
N GLN A 329 -19.78 12.04 -20.42
CA GLN A 329 -19.05 11.49 -19.28
C GLN A 329 -17.58 11.24 -19.61
N GLU A 330 -16.69 11.47 -18.64
CA GLU A 330 -15.28 11.12 -18.82
C GLU A 330 -15.12 9.60 -18.81
N VAL A 331 -14.36 9.07 -19.78
CA VAL A 331 -14.05 7.64 -19.83
C VAL A 331 -12.98 7.32 -18.79
N CYS A 332 -13.34 6.51 -17.82
CA CYS A 332 -12.43 6.07 -16.76
C CYS A 332 -12.67 4.60 -16.36
N TYR A 333 -13.16 3.79 -17.27
CA TYR A 333 -13.48 2.38 -17.02
C TYR A 333 -12.60 1.41 -17.84
N ASP A 334 -11.64 1.93 -18.61
CA ASP A 334 -10.78 1.13 -19.48
C ASP A 334 -9.31 1.25 -19.06
N ILE A 335 -8.51 0.28 -19.46
CA ILE A 335 -7.05 0.28 -19.32
C ILE A 335 -6.36 0.70 -20.64
N GLU A 336 -7.08 0.67 -21.75
CA GLU A 336 -6.62 1.17 -23.06
C GLU A 336 -7.08 2.60 -23.22
N ASN A 337 -6.11 3.52 -23.21
CA ASN A 337 -6.41 4.94 -23.23
C ASN A 337 -6.10 5.52 -24.62
N ASN A 338 -7.07 6.23 -25.18
CA ASN A 338 -6.98 6.95 -26.43
C ASN A 338 -7.48 8.38 -26.22
N ILE A 339 -6.57 9.34 -26.14
CA ILE A 339 -6.90 10.73 -25.87
C ILE A 339 -6.56 11.60 -27.08
N LEU A 340 -7.58 12.18 -27.70
CA LEU A 340 -7.46 13.04 -28.87
C LEU A 340 -7.05 14.45 -28.44
N LEU A 341 -5.89 14.91 -28.91
CA LEU A 341 -5.50 16.33 -28.91
C LEU A 341 -6.01 16.93 -30.21
N LYS A 342 -6.83 17.97 -30.12
CA LYS A 342 -7.44 18.67 -31.26
C LYS A 342 -7.15 20.17 -31.21
N ASP A 343 -7.53 20.85 -32.28
CA ASP A 343 -7.32 22.30 -32.44
C ASP A 343 -5.84 22.71 -32.37
N LEU A 344 -4.96 21.83 -32.84
CA LEU A 344 -3.53 22.08 -32.92
C LEU A 344 -3.23 23.00 -34.11
N LYS A 345 -2.21 23.83 -33.98
CA LYS A 345 -1.72 24.68 -35.07
C LYS A 345 -0.75 23.90 -35.96
N PRO A 346 -0.96 23.82 -37.28
CA PRO A 346 -0.03 23.16 -38.21
C PRO A 346 1.40 23.69 -38.08
N GLY A 347 2.39 22.80 -38.24
CA GLY A 347 3.81 23.17 -38.20
C GLY A 347 4.31 23.68 -36.85
N THR A 348 3.54 23.48 -35.78
CA THR A 348 3.86 23.96 -34.43
C THR A 348 4.32 22.82 -33.56
N ARG A 349 5.39 23.03 -32.78
CA ARG A 349 5.88 22.08 -31.79
C ARG A 349 5.01 22.16 -30.51
N TYR A 350 4.54 21.02 -30.05
CA TYR A 350 3.82 20.88 -28.80
C TYR A 350 4.59 19.99 -27.83
N PHE A 351 4.49 20.31 -26.55
CA PHE A 351 4.90 19.47 -25.44
C PHE A 351 3.65 18.85 -24.83
N TYR A 352 3.73 17.61 -24.40
CA TYR A 352 2.62 16.97 -23.71
C TYR A 352 3.11 16.06 -22.59
N ARG A 353 2.25 15.82 -21.60
CA ARG A 353 2.42 14.79 -20.57
C ARG A 353 1.12 14.04 -20.37
N VAL A 354 1.23 12.74 -20.17
CA VAL A 354 0.10 11.88 -19.78
C VAL A 354 -0.04 11.95 -18.27
N CYS A 355 -1.27 12.06 -17.80
CA CYS A 355 -1.63 11.99 -16.39
C CYS A 355 -2.60 10.83 -16.19
N ALA A 356 -2.41 10.05 -15.14
CA ALA A 356 -3.30 8.95 -14.78
C ALA A 356 -3.45 8.88 -13.25
N GLN A 357 -4.69 8.75 -12.81
CA GLN A 357 -5.07 8.61 -11.42
C GLN A 357 -5.81 7.29 -11.26
N GLU A 358 -5.22 6.34 -10.52
CA GLU A 358 -5.84 5.04 -10.28
C GLU A 358 -7.13 5.18 -9.47
N LEU A 359 -8.17 4.47 -9.90
CA LEU A 359 -9.44 4.44 -9.18
C LEU A 359 -9.38 3.37 -8.08
N LEU A 360 -9.16 3.82 -6.85
CA LEU A 360 -9.16 2.97 -5.66
C LEU A 360 -10.60 2.72 -5.20
N LEU A 361 -11.21 1.66 -5.73
CA LEU A 361 -12.61 1.33 -5.44
C LEU A 361 -12.76 0.83 -4.00
N LYS A 362 -13.69 1.37 -3.23
CA LYS A 362 -14.18 0.75 -2.00
C LYS A 362 -14.94 -0.51 -2.37
N ARG A 363 -14.62 -1.64 -1.74
CA ARG A 363 -15.56 -2.77 -1.74
C ARG A 363 -16.82 -2.33 -0.98
N ALA A 364 -17.97 -2.50 -1.62
CA ALA A 364 -19.27 -2.30 -0.98
C ALA A 364 -19.49 -3.31 0.15
#